data_ef778f7a9c9c2cab6a106be72ee24c13
#
_entry.id   ef778f7a9c9c2cab6a106be72ee24c13
#
_cell.length_a   1.000
_cell.length_b   1.000
_cell.length_c   1.000
_cell.angle_alpha   90.00
_cell.angle_beta   90.00
_cell.angle_gamma   90.00
#
_symmetry.space_group_name_H-M   'P 1'
#
loop_
_entity.id
_entity.type
_entity.pdbx_description
1 polymer ?
#
loop_
_entity_poly.entity_id
_entity_poly.type
_entity_poly.pdbx_seq_one_letter_code
_entity_poly.pdbx_strand_id
1 'polypeptide(L)'
;MSKTYTNPETIGLHAGWRKDDSTNSVAVPIHQTSSFQFDDCDHAANLFALSELGNIYSRIMNPTCAVLEDRIAALEGGVGALAVASGQAASAYAIQNIAKKGDNIVASSHLYGGTYNQFKNPMSDMGIEVRFVDPADPNNFAEATDENTRAYYGEVLPNPSFEVFPISEVAEIGRPLGIPLIVDNTAAPVICKPFDHGAAVLIHSTTKFIGGHGTSIGGIIVDSGNFDWEAFPERQPALNTPDPSYGGAVWTEAVKPLGPIAYILKARTTILRDMGAAMSPFNAFMFIQGLETLALRMREHSSNAEVIAKYLSEHKSVERVIYPSVMDGYAKERADKYLTRGNGGLMGFEVKGGRESGEKFINALEMVYHVANIGDSRSLAIHPGSTTHSQLSEEELLSAGITPGFVRLSIGLEHTDDIIADFEQALSKI
;
A
#
# COMPACT_ATOMS: atom_id res chain seq x y z
N MET A 1 29.93 -1.95 7.02
CA MET A 1 29.02 -1.74 5.88
C MET A 1 28.10 -2.95 5.80
N SER A 2 26.80 -2.77 5.96
CA SER A 2 25.85 -3.85 5.75
C SER A 2 25.89 -4.25 4.28
N LYS A 3 25.92 -5.55 4.00
CA LYS A 3 25.92 -6.07 2.63
C LYS A 3 24.58 -5.73 1.99
N THR A 4 24.58 -4.97 0.88
CA THR A 4 23.37 -4.62 0.15
C THR A 4 22.93 -5.83 -0.68
N TYR A 5 21.70 -6.30 -0.46
CA TYR A 5 21.08 -7.36 -1.23
C TYR A 5 20.15 -6.75 -2.29
N THR A 6 19.99 -7.43 -3.42
CA THR A 6 19.18 -6.96 -4.56
C THR A 6 17.97 -7.84 -4.84
N ASN A 7 17.98 -9.09 -4.35
CA ASN A 7 16.88 -10.03 -4.58
C ASN A 7 15.89 -10.00 -3.41
N PRO A 8 14.59 -9.89 -3.67
CA PRO A 8 13.56 -9.76 -2.63
C PRO A 8 13.53 -10.96 -1.67
N GLU A 9 13.83 -12.16 -2.15
CA GLU A 9 13.91 -13.37 -1.31
C GLU A 9 15.00 -13.23 -0.22
N THR A 10 16.15 -12.65 -0.57
CA THR A 10 17.26 -12.42 0.37
C THR A 10 16.99 -11.21 1.27
N ILE A 11 16.44 -10.14 0.69
CA ILE A 11 16.07 -8.92 1.44
C ILE A 11 15.05 -9.27 2.53
N GLY A 12 13.99 -10.01 2.17
CA GLY A 12 12.94 -10.43 3.11
C GLY A 12 13.45 -11.19 4.33
N LEU A 13 14.59 -11.89 4.21
CA LEU A 13 15.18 -12.66 5.29
C LEU A 13 16.25 -11.89 6.10
N HIS A 14 16.98 -10.96 5.49
CA HIS A 14 18.24 -10.46 6.06
C HIS A 14 18.34 -8.94 6.22
N ALA A 15 17.51 -8.15 5.56
CA ALA A 15 17.57 -6.70 5.70
C ALA A 15 17.09 -6.27 7.10
N GLY A 16 17.70 -5.22 7.64
CA GLY A 16 17.33 -4.62 8.91
C GLY A 16 17.63 -5.44 10.17
N TRP A 17 18.13 -6.69 10.04
CA TRP A 17 18.40 -7.53 11.19
C TRP A 17 19.51 -8.55 10.96
N ARG A 18 20.33 -8.76 11.97
CA ARG A 18 21.35 -9.82 11.95
C ARG A 18 21.27 -10.72 13.19
N LYS A 19 21.31 -10.11 14.36
CA LYS A 19 21.20 -10.77 15.67
C LYS A 19 20.95 -9.73 16.75
N ASP A 20 20.44 -10.14 17.88
CA ASP A 20 20.40 -9.32 19.10
C ASP A 20 21.81 -9.26 19.73
N ASP A 21 22.30 -8.05 20.02
CA ASP A 21 23.67 -7.87 20.53
C ASP A 21 23.85 -8.33 21.98
N SER A 22 22.79 -8.36 22.76
CA SER A 22 22.85 -8.75 24.19
C SER A 22 22.76 -10.26 24.39
N THR A 23 21.94 -10.95 23.59
CA THR A 23 21.64 -12.38 23.73
C THR A 23 22.18 -13.24 22.61
N ASN A 24 22.63 -12.63 21.49
CA ASN A 24 22.95 -13.29 20.22
C ASN A 24 21.75 -14.03 19.57
N SER A 25 20.51 -13.70 19.95
CA SER A 25 19.31 -14.27 19.34
C SER A 25 19.26 -13.97 17.84
N VAL A 26 19.00 -15.00 17.01
CA VAL A 26 18.83 -14.87 15.56
C VAL A 26 17.44 -14.32 15.22
N ALA A 27 16.41 -14.76 15.93
CA ALA A 27 15.05 -14.23 15.76
C ALA A 27 14.97 -12.79 16.30
N VAL A 28 14.19 -11.96 15.64
CA VAL A 28 13.93 -10.59 16.08
C VAL A 28 13.15 -10.62 17.42
N PRO A 29 13.66 -10.00 18.49
CA PRO A 29 12.94 -9.93 19.76
C PRO A 29 11.68 -9.06 19.66
N ILE A 30 10.66 -9.39 20.45
CA ILE A 30 9.48 -8.55 20.61
C ILE A 30 9.70 -7.61 21.79
N HIS A 31 9.98 -6.33 21.52
CA HIS A 31 10.14 -5.30 22.54
C HIS A 31 8.78 -4.74 22.96
N GLN A 32 8.05 -5.50 23.78
CA GLN A 32 6.72 -5.11 24.30
C GLN A 32 6.86 -4.16 25.48
N THR A 33 7.25 -2.92 25.20
CA THR A 33 7.40 -1.84 26.18
C THR A 33 6.81 -0.53 25.65
N SER A 34 6.35 0.34 26.56
CA SER A 34 5.90 1.70 26.17
C SER A 34 7.04 2.71 26.12
N SER A 35 8.06 2.56 26.98
CA SER A 35 9.12 3.56 27.20
C SER A 35 10.48 2.92 27.37
N PHE A 36 11.52 3.71 27.13
CA PHE A 36 12.92 3.31 27.26
C PHE A 36 13.63 4.23 28.26
N GLN A 37 14.54 3.68 29.05
CA GLN A 37 15.31 4.44 30.02
C GLN A 37 16.43 5.20 29.32
N PHE A 38 16.63 6.45 29.72
CA PHE A 38 17.79 7.24 29.31
C PHE A 38 18.96 6.97 30.25
N ASP A 39 20.19 7.15 29.75
CA ASP A 39 21.40 7.00 30.53
C ASP A 39 21.54 8.18 31.54
N ASP A 40 21.28 9.41 31.06
CA ASP A 40 21.29 10.65 31.83
C ASP A 40 20.43 11.75 31.15
N CYS A 41 20.46 12.96 31.68
CA CYS A 41 19.71 14.12 31.18
C CYS A 41 20.22 14.60 29.80
N ASP A 42 21.55 14.51 29.57
CA ASP A 42 22.15 14.94 28.30
C ASP A 42 21.80 13.98 27.18
N HIS A 43 21.86 12.67 27.43
CA HIS A 43 21.36 11.66 26.50
C HIS A 43 19.88 11.90 26.13
N ALA A 44 19.03 12.12 27.14
CA ALA A 44 17.62 12.45 26.91
C ALA A 44 17.45 13.70 26.03
N ALA A 45 18.17 14.78 26.35
CA ALA A 45 18.12 16.02 25.59
C ALA A 45 18.55 15.85 24.14
N ASN A 46 19.60 15.07 23.88
CA ASN A 46 20.12 14.76 22.55
C ASN A 46 19.10 14.00 21.70
N LEU A 47 18.42 13.00 22.29
CA LEU A 47 17.38 12.23 21.59
C LEU A 47 16.19 13.11 21.20
N PHE A 48 15.71 13.98 22.12
CA PHE A 48 14.61 14.90 21.82
C PHE A 48 14.99 15.99 20.81
N ALA A 49 16.24 16.40 20.78
CA ALA A 49 16.76 17.36 19.81
C ALA A 49 17.10 16.74 18.44
N LEU A 50 16.97 15.42 18.27
CA LEU A 50 17.40 14.64 17.09
C LEU A 50 18.91 14.80 16.75
N SER A 51 19.71 15.21 17.73
CA SER A 51 21.19 15.22 17.61
C SER A 51 21.78 13.82 17.81
N GLU A 52 20.98 12.90 18.37
CA GLU A 52 21.26 11.49 18.50
C GLU A 52 19.99 10.69 18.15
N LEU A 53 20.15 9.52 17.51
CA LEU A 53 19.03 8.62 17.19
C LEU A 53 18.98 7.49 18.21
N GLY A 54 17.79 7.22 18.78
CA GLY A 54 17.60 6.16 19.76
C GLY A 54 16.14 5.97 20.14
N ASN A 55 15.91 5.08 21.10
CA ASN A 55 14.56 4.75 21.54
C ASN A 55 14.12 5.66 22.70
N ILE A 56 12.95 6.25 22.56
CA ILE A 56 12.34 7.12 23.57
C ILE A 56 11.03 6.49 24.09
N TYR A 57 10.10 6.25 23.17
CA TYR A 57 8.75 5.80 23.45
C TYR A 57 8.16 5.04 22.25
N SER A 58 7.55 3.89 22.50
CA SER A 58 7.12 2.96 21.43
C SER A 58 6.10 3.53 20.45
N ARG A 59 5.38 4.60 20.78
CA ARG A 59 4.52 5.32 19.83
C ARG A 59 5.32 6.00 18.72
N ILE A 60 6.56 6.39 18.98
CA ILE A 60 7.42 7.10 18.02
C ILE A 60 8.38 6.12 17.35
N MET A 61 8.99 5.25 18.13
CA MET A 61 9.98 4.27 17.69
C MET A 61 10.00 3.05 18.61
N ASN A 62 10.15 1.86 18.02
CA ASN A 62 10.27 0.61 18.75
C ASN A 62 11.22 -0.32 17.99
N PRO A 63 12.18 -1.00 18.65
CA PRO A 63 13.18 -1.83 17.95
C PRO A 63 12.59 -2.93 17.07
N THR A 64 11.47 -3.55 17.47
CA THR A 64 10.79 -4.55 16.63
C THR A 64 10.17 -3.91 15.39
N CYS A 65 9.51 -2.76 15.54
CA CYS A 65 8.96 -2.00 14.41
C CYS A 65 10.06 -1.52 13.46
N ALA A 66 11.22 -1.10 14.00
CA ALA A 66 12.35 -0.65 13.21
C ALA A 66 12.88 -1.73 12.25
N VAL A 67 12.95 -3.00 12.68
CA VAL A 67 13.32 -4.10 11.79
C VAL A 67 12.33 -4.28 10.64
N LEU A 68 11.03 -4.15 10.90
CA LEU A 68 10.00 -4.19 9.86
C LEU A 68 10.18 -3.02 8.87
N GLU A 69 10.40 -1.82 9.39
CA GLU A 69 10.61 -0.59 8.61
C GLU A 69 11.82 -0.71 7.70
N ASP A 70 12.97 -1.08 8.26
CA ASP A 70 14.23 -1.26 7.50
C ASP A 70 14.10 -2.33 6.41
N ARG A 71 13.42 -3.43 6.72
CA ARG A 71 13.23 -4.54 5.79
C ARG A 71 12.33 -4.17 4.62
N ILE A 72 11.23 -3.45 4.87
CA ILE A 72 10.33 -3.00 3.81
C ILE A 72 10.98 -1.85 3.02
N ALA A 73 11.66 -0.91 3.67
CA ALA A 73 12.43 0.12 2.97
C ALA A 73 13.45 -0.50 2.00
N ALA A 74 14.21 -1.49 2.45
CA ALA A 74 15.16 -2.20 1.60
C ALA A 74 14.47 -3.00 0.47
N LEU A 75 13.31 -3.60 0.72
CA LEU A 75 12.55 -4.36 -0.26
C LEU A 75 12.04 -3.45 -1.39
N GLU A 76 11.54 -2.29 -1.06
CA GLU A 76 11.03 -1.31 -2.04
C GLU A 76 12.15 -0.44 -2.65
N GLY A 77 13.33 -0.38 -2.03
CA GLY A 77 14.46 0.46 -2.46
C GLY A 77 14.38 1.90 -1.94
N GLY A 78 13.67 2.11 -0.82
CA GLY A 78 13.54 3.40 -0.15
C GLY A 78 14.67 3.70 0.84
N VAL A 79 14.74 4.95 1.29
CA VAL A 79 15.72 5.43 2.28
C VAL A 79 15.26 5.25 3.72
N GLY A 80 13.96 5.06 3.93
CA GLY A 80 13.38 4.84 5.24
C GLY A 80 11.88 4.53 5.16
N ALA A 81 11.35 3.97 6.25
CA ALA A 81 9.94 3.65 6.35
C ALA A 81 9.37 4.00 7.73
N LEU A 82 8.05 4.04 7.84
CA LEU A 82 7.31 4.33 9.05
C LEU A 82 6.13 3.37 9.20
N ALA A 83 6.22 2.47 10.17
CA ALA A 83 5.14 1.55 10.52
C ALA A 83 4.04 2.27 11.29
N VAL A 84 2.79 2.04 10.89
CA VAL A 84 1.58 2.62 11.48
C VAL A 84 0.50 1.57 11.69
N ALA A 85 -0.54 1.91 12.45
CA ALA A 85 -1.55 0.96 12.92
C ALA A 85 -2.41 0.33 11.81
N SER A 86 -2.50 0.92 10.63
CA SER A 86 -3.29 0.40 9.50
C SER A 86 -2.87 1.03 8.17
N GLY A 87 -3.27 0.41 7.05
CA GLY A 87 -3.11 1.00 5.72
C GLY A 87 -3.83 2.36 5.59
N GLN A 88 -5.02 2.49 6.17
CA GLN A 88 -5.76 3.75 6.19
C GLN A 88 -5.03 4.87 6.96
N ALA A 89 -4.35 4.53 8.07
CA ALA A 89 -3.49 5.48 8.77
C ALA A 89 -2.27 5.84 7.91
N ALA A 90 -1.71 4.90 7.15
CA ALA A 90 -0.60 5.18 6.24
C ALA A 90 -1.02 6.17 5.14
N SER A 91 -2.17 5.95 4.47
CA SER A 91 -2.69 6.87 3.45
C SER A 91 -2.97 8.26 4.01
N ALA A 92 -3.64 8.33 5.19
CA ALA A 92 -3.92 9.60 5.84
C ALA A 92 -2.64 10.35 6.22
N TYR A 93 -1.70 9.68 6.86
CA TYR A 93 -0.47 10.31 7.36
C TYR A 93 0.48 10.73 6.23
N ALA A 94 0.53 9.96 5.14
CA ALA A 94 1.31 10.33 3.97
C ALA A 94 0.86 11.67 3.38
N ILE A 95 -0.45 11.92 3.35
CA ILE A 95 -1.01 13.18 2.84
C ILE A 95 -0.91 14.30 3.88
N GLN A 96 -1.33 14.07 5.13
CA GLN A 96 -1.30 15.08 6.20
C GLN A 96 0.13 15.56 6.52
N ASN A 97 1.14 14.78 6.17
CA ASN A 97 2.54 15.16 6.31
C ASN A 97 2.94 16.38 5.44
N ILE A 98 2.24 16.57 4.31
CA ILE A 98 2.56 17.61 3.31
C ILE A 98 1.39 18.50 2.94
N ALA A 99 0.16 18.12 3.23
CA ALA A 99 -1.05 18.88 2.94
C ALA A 99 -1.80 19.28 4.22
N LYS A 100 -2.39 20.45 4.23
CA LYS A 100 -3.18 21.02 5.32
C LYS A 100 -4.46 21.68 4.79
N LYS A 101 -5.27 22.22 5.69
CA LYS A 101 -6.48 22.97 5.32
C LYS A 101 -6.19 24.04 4.28
N GLY A 102 -6.92 24.01 3.17
CA GLY A 102 -6.80 24.88 2.01
C GLY A 102 -5.91 24.34 0.89
N ASP A 103 -5.19 23.24 1.14
CA ASP A 103 -4.47 22.51 0.11
C ASP A 103 -5.37 21.46 -0.58
N ASN A 104 -4.92 20.94 -1.72
CA ASN A 104 -5.56 19.83 -2.39
C ASN A 104 -4.56 18.76 -2.83
N ILE A 105 -5.08 17.59 -3.16
CA ILE A 105 -4.38 16.54 -3.87
C ILE A 105 -5.22 16.10 -5.09
N VAL A 106 -4.55 15.58 -6.11
CA VAL A 106 -5.22 14.93 -7.24
C VAL A 106 -5.04 13.42 -7.10
N ALA A 107 -6.14 12.68 -7.04
CA ALA A 107 -6.14 11.25 -6.83
C ALA A 107 -6.82 10.51 -7.98
N SER A 108 -6.34 9.31 -8.29
CA SER A 108 -7.06 8.40 -9.17
C SER A 108 -8.50 8.16 -8.65
N SER A 109 -9.47 8.10 -9.55
CA SER A 109 -10.82 7.63 -9.21
C SER A 109 -10.88 6.12 -8.99
N HIS A 110 -9.89 5.38 -9.49
CA HIS A 110 -9.74 3.94 -9.30
C HIS A 110 -8.91 3.69 -8.02
N LEU A 111 -9.59 3.58 -6.89
CA LEU A 111 -9.01 3.33 -5.58
C LEU A 111 -9.81 2.26 -4.83
N TYR A 112 -9.17 1.64 -3.86
CA TYR A 112 -9.88 0.88 -2.84
C TYR A 112 -11.00 1.72 -2.20
N GLY A 113 -12.19 1.16 -2.09
CA GLY A 113 -13.37 1.90 -1.61
C GLY A 113 -13.18 2.58 -0.26
N GLY A 114 -12.37 2.00 0.65
CA GLY A 114 -12.02 2.63 1.93
C GLY A 114 -11.16 3.88 1.76
N THR A 115 -10.18 3.86 0.84
CA THR A 115 -9.33 5.02 0.52
C THR A 115 -10.15 6.12 -0.17
N TYR A 116 -10.99 5.73 -1.15
CA TYR A 116 -11.89 6.68 -1.80
C TYR A 116 -12.80 7.40 -0.79
N ASN A 117 -13.42 6.62 0.11
CA ASN A 117 -14.29 7.20 1.15
C ASN A 117 -13.51 8.09 2.14
N GLN A 118 -12.29 7.68 2.55
CA GLN A 118 -11.43 8.47 3.43
C GLN A 118 -11.09 9.82 2.79
N PHE A 119 -10.81 9.85 1.50
CA PHE A 119 -10.47 11.06 0.76
C PHE A 119 -11.68 11.96 0.54
N LYS A 120 -12.81 11.37 0.15
CA LYS A 120 -14.04 12.09 -0.15
C LYS A 120 -14.65 12.76 1.08
N ASN A 121 -14.57 12.15 2.26
CA ASN A 121 -15.25 12.60 3.48
C ASN A 121 -14.24 13.07 4.55
N PRO A 122 -13.55 12.23 5.33
CA PRO A 122 -12.70 12.69 6.43
C PRO A 122 -11.62 13.70 6.01
N MET A 123 -10.97 13.53 4.84
CA MET A 123 -9.97 14.49 4.36
C MET A 123 -10.62 15.84 4.01
N SER A 124 -11.78 15.81 3.36
CA SER A 124 -12.55 17.02 3.03
C SER A 124 -12.99 17.75 4.30
N ASP A 125 -13.45 17.04 5.33
CA ASP A 125 -13.83 17.63 6.63
C ASP A 125 -12.63 18.29 7.33
N MET A 126 -11.41 17.79 7.10
CA MET A 126 -10.16 18.42 7.57
C MET A 126 -9.75 19.62 6.71
N GLY A 127 -10.49 19.90 5.63
CA GLY A 127 -10.26 21.02 4.71
C GLY A 127 -9.18 20.76 3.66
N ILE A 128 -8.80 19.51 3.42
CA ILE A 128 -7.96 19.09 2.30
C ILE A 128 -8.89 18.62 1.18
N GLU A 129 -8.92 19.33 0.08
CA GLU A 129 -9.70 18.96 -1.10
C GLU A 129 -9.06 17.76 -1.81
N VAL A 130 -9.86 16.78 -2.23
CA VAL A 130 -9.37 15.68 -3.08
C VAL A 130 -10.11 15.70 -4.41
N ARG A 131 -9.36 15.88 -5.49
CA ARG A 131 -9.85 15.89 -6.87
C ARG A 131 -9.63 14.53 -7.48
N PHE A 132 -10.72 13.81 -7.71
CA PHE A 132 -10.66 12.49 -8.34
C PHE A 132 -10.66 12.63 -9.86
N VAL A 133 -9.72 11.92 -10.50
CA VAL A 133 -9.56 11.92 -11.97
C VAL A 133 -9.47 10.48 -12.50
N ASP A 134 -9.90 10.28 -13.74
CA ASP A 134 -9.75 9.00 -14.42
C ASP A 134 -8.27 8.78 -14.81
N PRO A 135 -7.62 7.72 -14.30
CA PRO A 135 -6.22 7.42 -14.59
C PRO A 135 -6.00 6.80 -15.99
N ALA A 136 -7.06 6.52 -16.73
CA ALA A 136 -6.95 6.05 -18.12
C ALA A 136 -6.16 7.04 -18.98
N ASP A 137 -6.41 8.35 -18.80
CA ASP A 137 -5.60 9.42 -19.35
C ASP A 137 -4.78 10.12 -18.25
N PRO A 138 -3.44 9.95 -18.21
CA PRO A 138 -2.59 10.64 -17.22
C PRO A 138 -2.67 12.16 -17.26
N ASN A 139 -3.04 12.79 -18.39
CA ASN A 139 -3.16 14.23 -18.51
C ASN A 139 -4.26 14.81 -17.60
N ASN A 140 -5.25 14.02 -17.22
CA ASN A 140 -6.27 14.44 -16.27
C ASN A 140 -5.67 14.89 -14.92
N PHE A 141 -4.50 14.36 -14.53
CA PHE A 141 -3.78 14.83 -13.34
C PHE A 141 -3.25 16.26 -13.51
N ALA A 142 -2.72 16.59 -14.69
CA ALA A 142 -2.26 17.93 -15.01
C ALA A 142 -3.43 18.94 -15.03
N GLU A 143 -4.54 18.56 -15.66
CA GLU A 143 -5.73 19.41 -15.80
C GLU A 143 -6.39 19.74 -14.46
N ALA A 144 -6.34 18.82 -13.50
CA ALA A 144 -6.87 19.02 -12.16
C ALA A 144 -5.91 19.73 -11.19
N THR A 145 -4.69 20.05 -11.64
CA THR A 145 -3.64 20.66 -10.81
C THR A 145 -3.77 22.19 -10.73
N ASP A 146 -3.57 22.73 -9.53
CA ASP A 146 -3.42 24.18 -9.30
C ASP A 146 -2.25 24.48 -8.32
N GLU A 147 -2.13 25.74 -7.87
CA GLU A 147 -1.08 26.18 -6.95
C GLU A 147 -1.15 25.53 -5.55
N ASN A 148 -2.32 25.02 -5.14
CA ASN A 148 -2.55 24.40 -3.85
C ASN A 148 -2.40 22.88 -3.89
N THR A 149 -2.12 22.29 -5.05
CA THR A 149 -1.92 20.84 -5.19
C THR A 149 -0.60 20.40 -4.56
N ARG A 150 -0.63 19.49 -3.59
CA ARG A 150 0.54 19.04 -2.82
C ARG A 150 1.03 17.66 -3.21
N ALA A 151 0.16 16.78 -3.71
CA ALA A 151 0.52 15.43 -4.14
C ALA A 151 -0.41 14.90 -5.22
N TYR A 152 0.10 13.91 -5.97
CA TYR A 152 -0.71 12.97 -6.74
C TYR A 152 -0.81 11.63 -5.99
N TYR A 153 -1.93 10.92 -6.16
CA TYR A 153 -2.16 9.65 -5.48
C TYR A 153 -2.78 8.61 -6.42
N GLY A 154 -2.25 7.36 -6.36
CA GLY A 154 -2.80 6.22 -7.10
C GLY A 154 -2.51 4.89 -6.42
N GLU A 155 -3.16 3.82 -6.88
CA GLU A 155 -2.90 2.44 -6.47
C GLU A 155 -2.36 1.63 -7.65
N VAL A 156 -1.31 0.81 -7.44
CA VAL A 156 -0.69 0.01 -8.51
C VAL A 156 -1.69 -0.92 -9.17
N LEU A 157 -2.42 -1.69 -8.37
CA LEU A 157 -3.52 -2.58 -8.80
C LEU A 157 -4.78 -2.22 -8.01
N PRO A 158 -5.54 -1.23 -8.49
CA PRO A 158 -6.74 -0.79 -7.80
C PRO A 158 -7.82 -1.87 -7.80
N ASN A 159 -8.49 -2.02 -6.68
CA ASN A 159 -9.61 -2.93 -6.51
C ASN A 159 -10.91 -2.12 -6.56
N PRO A 160 -11.84 -2.36 -7.51
CA PRO A 160 -12.01 -3.60 -8.26
C PRO A 160 -11.59 -3.59 -9.75
N SER A 161 -11.07 -2.51 -10.30
CA SER A 161 -10.81 -2.42 -11.75
C SER A 161 -9.61 -3.27 -12.22
N PHE A 162 -8.61 -3.48 -11.36
CA PHE A 162 -7.36 -4.20 -11.64
C PHE A 162 -6.56 -3.68 -12.85
N GLU A 163 -6.88 -2.49 -13.34
CA GLU A 163 -6.12 -1.80 -14.38
C GLU A 163 -4.90 -1.12 -13.76
N VAL A 164 -3.72 -1.48 -14.24
CA VAL A 164 -2.46 -0.98 -13.66
C VAL A 164 -2.36 0.55 -13.83
N PHE A 165 -2.07 1.24 -12.74
CA PHE A 165 -1.93 2.69 -12.69
C PHE A 165 -0.72 3.17 -13.52
N PRO A 166 -0.83 4.28 -14.28
CA PRO A 166 0.24 4.82 -15.12
C PRO A 166 1.30 5.57 -14.30
N ILE A 167 2.15 4.83 -13.58
CA ILE A 167 3.06 5.36 -12.56
C ILE A 167 4.04 6.38 -13.14
N SER A 168 4.79 6.00 -14.21
CA SER A 168 5.80 6.88 -14.81
C SER A 168 5.18 8.13 -15.40
N GLU A 169 4.08 7.97 -16.11
CA GLU A 169 3.40 9.05 -16.82
C GLU A 169 2.90 10.13 -15.83
N VAL A 170 2.28 9.71 -14.72
CA VAL A 170 1.81 10.63 -13.69
C VAL A 170 2.98 11.24 -12.89
N ALA A 171 4.02 10.46 -12.59
CA ALA A 171 5.21 10.97 -11.93
C ALA A 171 5.96 12.02 -12.77
N GLU A 172 6.03 11.82 -14.09
CA GLU A 172 6.66 12.74 -15.05
C GLU A 172 5.88 14.06 -15.16
N ILE A 173 4.56 14.03 -15.03
CA ILE A 173 3.71 15.25 -14.96
C ILE A 173 3.97 16.01 -13.67
N GLY A 174 4.00 15.33 -12.54
CA GLY A 174 4.10 15.97 -11.22
C GLY A 174 5.51 16.53 -10.90
N ARG A 175 6.56 15.80 -11.27
CA ARG A 175 7.94 16.13 -10.89
C ARG A 175 8.38 17.55 -11.27
N PRO A 176 8.15 18.05 -12.52
CA PRO A 176 8.52 19.42 -12.90
C PRO A 176 7.73 20.50 -12.16
N LEU A 177 6.59 20.12 -11.59
CA LEU A 177 5.70 21.02 -10.83
C LEU A 177 6.00 20.97 -9.31
N GLY A 178 6.96 20.15 -8.88
CA GLY A 178 7.23 19.92 -7.46
C GLY A 178 6.15 19.13 -6.73
N ILE A 179 5.38 18.31 -7.46
CA ILE A 179 4.28 17.48 -6.93
C ILE A 179 4.76 16.02 -6.86
N PRO A 180 4.91 15.43 -5.65
CA PRO A 180 5.28 14.05 -5.48
C PRO A 180 4.11 13.13 -5.85
N LEU A 181 4.43 11.98 -6.44
CA LEU A 181 3.48 10.89 -6.62
C LEU A 181 3.57 9.93 -5.41
N ILE A 182 2.45 9.75 -4.72
CA ILE A 182 2.24 8.78 -3.65
C ILE A 182 1.50 7.58 -4.24
N VAL A 183 2.04 6.36 -4.06
CA VAL A 183 1.46 5.14 -4.64
C VAL A 183 1.18 4.11 -3.56
N ASP A 184 -0.03 3.58 -3.54
CA ASP A 184 -0.36 2.39 -2.74
C ASP A 184 0.01 1.12 -3.53
N ASN A 185 1.00 0.37 -3.00
CA ASN A 185 1.49 -0.88 -3.59
C ASN A 185 1.00 -2.12 -2.82
N THR A 186 -0.08 -2.00 -2.06
CA THR A 186 -0.62 -3.07 -1.22
C THR A 186 -0.91 -4.35 -2.00
N ALA A 187 -1.43 -4.24 -3.22
CA ALA A 187 -1.86 -5.38 -4.03
C ALA A 187 -0.72 -6.01 -4.86
N ALA A 188 0.42 -5.31 -5.03
CA ALA A 188 1.51 -5.75 -5.88
C ALA A 188 2.92 -5.70 -5.22
N PRO A 189 3.08 -6.02 -3.91
CA PRO A 189 4.39 -6.01 -3.29
C PRO A 189 5.31 -7.01 -4.00
N VAL A 190 6.60 -6.66 -4.19
CA VAL A 190 7.59 -7.47 -4.92
C VAL A 190 7.36 -7.56 -6.43
N ILE A 191 6.11 -7.52 -6.89
CA ILE A 191 5.73 -7.64 -8.30
C ILE A 191 6.02 -6.33 -9.05
N CYS A 192 5.63 -5.20 -8.46
CA CYS A 192 5.90 -3.86 -8.97
C CYS A 192 6.88 -3.15 -8.05
N LYS A 193 7.77 -2.32 -8.62
CA LYS A 193 8.68 -1.42 -7.91
C LYS A 193 8.41 0.04 -8.31
N PRO A 194 7.41 0.69 -7.72
CA PRO A 194 6.99 2.02 -8.16
C PRO A 194 8.08 3.10 -8.05
N PHE A 195 9.08 2.94 -7.18
CA PHE A 195 10.21 3.88 -7.09
C PHE A 195 11.08 3.89 -8.35
N ASP A 196 11.22 2.73 -9.03
CA ASP A 196 11.93 2.64 -10.31
C ASP A 196 11.19 3.40 -11.42
N HIS A 197 9.92 3.74 -11.19
CA HIS A 197 9.02 4.43 -12.11
C HIS A 197 8.66 5.86 -11.66
N GLY A 198 9.38 6.41 -10.69
CA GLY A 198 9.28 7.83 -10.32
C GLY A 198 8.35 8.16 -9.16
N ALA A 199 7.71 7.19 -8.51
CA ALA A 199 7.00 7.43 -7.27
C ALA A 199 7.92 8.02 -6.19
N ALA A 200 7.42 8.95 -5.41
CA ALA A 200 8.17 9.61 -4.33
C ALA A 200 7.95 8.90 -2.98
N VAL A 201 6.73 8.43 -2.74
CA VAL A 201 6.32 7.78 -1.49
C VAL A 201 5.49 6.55 -1.83
N LEU A 202 5.70 5.46 -1.10
CA LEU A 202 4.88 4.26 -1.16
C LEU A 202 4.11 4.04 0.12
N ILE A 203 2.96 3.39 -0.04
CA ILE A 203 2.12 2.92 1.05
C ILE A 203 1.86 1.43 0.86
N HIS A 204 1.81 0.70 1.98
CA HIS A 204 1.24 -0.64 2.03
C HIS A 204 0.30 -0.78 3.22
N SER A 205 -0.82 -1.42 3.02
CA SER A 205 -1.50 -2.12 4.11
C SER A 205 -0.74 -3.43 4.37
N THR A 206 0.06 -3.47 5.43
CA THR A 206 0.80 -4.70 5.82
C THR A 206 -0.14 -5.83 6.21
N THR A 207 -1.41 -5.52 6.49
CA THR A 207 -2.53 -6.43 6.75
C THR A 207 -2.70 -7.48 5.64
N LYS A 208 -2.38 -7.12 4.38
CA LYS A 208 -2.69 -7.87 3.16
C LYS A 208 -1.54 -8.85 2.81
N PHE A 209 -1.04 -8.83 1.60
CA PHE A 209 0.00 -9.76 1.14
C PHE A 209 1.27 -9.78 2.02
N ILE A 210 1.68 -8.65 2.61
CA ILE A 210 2.87 -8.62 3.49
C ILE A 210 2.67 -9.54 4.68
N GLY A 211 1.58 -9.40 5.42
CA GLY A 211 1.23 -10.32 6.51
C GLY A 211 0.85 -11.71 6.00
N GLY A 212 -0.06 -11.77 5.03
CA GLY A 212 -0.44 -12.96 4.29
C GLY A 212 -1.25 -14.01 5.04
N HIS A 213 -1.64 -13.77 6.29
CA HIS A 213 -2.28 -14.78 7.14
C HIS A 213 -3.59 -14.31 7.79
N GLY A 214 -4.01 -13.06 7.55
CA GLY A 214 -5.24 -12.50 8.12
C GLY A 214 -5.24 -12.32 9.64
N THR A 215 -4.07 -12.25 10.26
CA THR A 215 -3.91 -12.27 11.74
C THR A 215 -3.70 -10.90 12.36
N SER A 216 -3.21 -9.91 11.59
CA SER A 216 -2.81 -8.61 12.12
C SER A 216 -3.19 -7.46 11.20
N ILE A 217 -3.48 -6.31 11.79
CA ILE A 217 -3.74 -5.06 11.07
C ILE A 217 -2.52 -4.15 11.22
N GLY A 218 -2.08 -3.56 10.10
CA GLY A 218 -0.99 -2.61 10.07
C GLY A 218 -0.88 -1.91 8.73
N GLY A 219 -0.06 -0.87 8.71
CA GLY A 219 0.31 -0.11 7.51
C GLY A 219 1.75 0.34 7.58
N ILE A 220 2.28 0.78 6.45
CA ILE A 220 3.63 1.33 6.38
C ILE A 220 3.70 2.39 5.28
N ILE A 221 4.47 3.45 5.54
CA ILE A 221 4.84 4.49 4.58
C ILE A 221 6.32 4.29 4.27
N VAL A 222 6.71 4.37 3.01
CA VAL A 222 8.11 4.26 2.57
C VAL A 222 8.47 5.51 1.78
N ASP A 223 9.60 6.14 2.13
CA ASP A 223 10.16 7.29 1.43
C ASP A 223 11.23 6.82 0.44
N SER A 224 11.12 7.21 -0.82
CA SER A 224 12.12 6.88 -1.85
C SER A 224 13.47 7.56 -1.62
N GLY A 225 13.48 8.75 -1.01
CA GLY A 225 14.64 9.65 -0.97
C GLY A 225 15.02 10.26 -2.33
N ASN A 226 14.22 10.02 -3.38
CA ASN A 226 14.51 10.46 -4.75
C ASN A 226 13.72 11.70 -5.20
N PHE A 227 12.83 12.21 -4.34
CA PHE A 227 12.09 13.43 -4.61
C PHE A 227 12.80 14.63 -3.98
N ASP A 228 13.06 15.65 -4.77
CA ASP A 228 13.72 16.87 -4.30
C ASP A 228 12.70 17.81 -3.62
N TRP A 229 12.55 17.64 -2.31
CA TRP A 229 11.63 18.44 -1.49
C TRP A 229 12.07 19.91 -1.38
N GLU A 230 13.36 20.21 -1.57
CA GLU A 230 13.91 21.59 -1.48
C GLU A 230 13.68 22.40 -2.76
N ALA A 231 13.59 21.75 -3.93
CA ALA A 231 13.52 22.42 -5.22
C ALA A 231 12.28 23.31 -5.40
N PHE A 232 11.19 23.00 -4.68
CA PHE A 232 9.93 23.72 -4.83
C PHE A 232 9.34 24.10 -3.44
N PRO A 233 9.99 25.01 -2.68
CA PRO A 233 9.59 25.30 -1.30
C PRO A 233 8.18 25.86 -1.17
N GLU A 234 7.69 26.63 -2.17
CA GLU A 234 6.33 27.15 -2.18
C GLU A 234 5.29 26.05 -2.44
N ARG A 235 5.66 25.02 -3.21
CA ARG A 235 4.83 23.85 -3.47
C ARG A 235 4.80 22.88 -2.29
N GLN A 236 5.89 22.78 -1.53
CA GLN A 236 6.06 21.88 -0.38
C GLN A 236 6.37 22.65 0.92
N PRO A 237 5.51 23.59 1.34
CA PRO A 237 5.79 24.46 2.49
C PRO A 237 5.89 23.69 3.80
N ALA A 238 5.21 22.55 3.93
CA ALA A 238 5.22 21.74 5.16
C ALA A 238 6.61 21.21 5.55
N LEU A 239 7.52 21.08 4.58
CA LEU A 239 8.90 20.63 4.80
C LEU A 239 9.91 21.80 4.74
N ASN A 240 9.52 22.93 4.17
CA ASN A 240 10.40 24.06 3.84
C ASN A 240 10.12 25.33 4.66
N THR A 241 9.20 25.27 5.62
CA THR A 241 8.94 26.40 6.56
C THR A 241 9.15 25.95 8.01
N PRO A 242 9.42 26.89 8.94
CA PRO A 242 9.58 26.56 10.35
C PRO A 242 8.39 25.79 10.92
N ASP A 243 8.64 24.61 11.48
CA ASP A 243 7.62 23.76 12.11
C ASP A 243 7.46 24.14 13.60
N PRO A 244 6.31 24.71 13.99
CA PRO A 244 6.08 25.11 15.37
C PRO A 244 6.03 23.91 16.34
N SER A 245 5.68 22.71 15.87
CA SER A 245 5.65 21.51 16.70
C SER A 245 7.04 20.93 16.97
N TYR A 246 8.06 21.45 16.28
CA TYR A 246 9.45 21.01 16.46
C TYR A 246 10.45 22.18 16.61
N GLY A 247 10.12 23.16 17.46
CA GLY A 247 11.02 24.26 17.78
C GLY A 247 11.37 25.19 16.63
N GLY A 248 10.57 25.21 15.57
CA GLY A 248 10.82 26.01 14.37
C GLY A 248 11.79 25.39 13.38
N ALA A 249 12.05 24.08 13.45
CA ALA A 249 12.89 23.38 12.48
C ALA A 249 12.30 23.46 11.08
N VAL A 250 13.17 23.72 10.09
CA VAL A 250 12.88 23.51 8.65
C VAL A 250 13.39 22.12 8.29
N TRP A 251 12.49 21.21 7.98
CA TRP A 251 12.82 19.79 7.88
C TRP A 251 13.87 19.46 6.82
N THR A 252 13.78 20.09 5.64
CA THR A 252 14.77 19.92 4.55
C THR A 252 16.16 20.38 4.95
N GLU A 253 16.30 21.37 5.83
CA GLU A 253 17.59 21.87 6.34
C GLU A 253 18.06 21.06 7.56
N ALA A 254 17.18 20.87 8.55
CA ALA A 254 17.53 20.28 9.83
C ALA A 254 18.05 18.84 9.73
N VAL A 255 17.55 18.05 8.77
CA VAL A 255 17.92 16.64 8.60
C VAL A 255 18.94 16.40 7.47
N LYS A 256 19.38 17.46 6.80
CA LYS A 256 20.33 17.36 5.66
C LYS A 256 21.60 16.54 5.96
N PRO A 257 22.19 16.61 7.17
CA PRO A 257 23.33 15.76 7.53
C PRO A 257 23.01 14.26 7.61
N LEU A 258 21.72 13.89 7.77
CA LEU A 258 21.27 12.50 7.88
C LEU A 258 20.90 11.89 6.52
N GLY A 259 20.88 12.69 5.44
CA GLY A 259 20.47 12.28 4.10
C GLY A 259 19.04 12.72 3.73
N PRO A 260 18.50 12.21 2.61
CA PRO A 260 17.23 12.65 2.06
C PRO A 260 16.00 12.03 2.79
N ILE A 261 15.91 12.22 4.12
CA ILE A 261 14.90 11.61 4.99
C ILE A 261 13.92 12.62 5.60
N ALA A 262 13.88 13.85 5.09
CA ALA A 262 13.04 14.93 5.63
C ALA A 262 11.57 14.53 5.73
N TYR A 263 11.02 13.91 4.68
CA TYR A 263 9.64 13.49 4.62
C TYR A 263 9.31 12.43 5.67
N ILE A 264 10.09 11.35 5.71
CA ILE A 264 9.79 10.22 6.61
C ILE A 264 10.06 10.55 8.07
N LEU A 265 11.10 11.35 8.35
CA LEU A 265 11.41 11.76 9.72
C LEU A 265 10.35 12.71 10.28
N LYS A 266 9.89 13.70 9.49
CA LYS A 266 8.75 14.55 9.86
C LYS A 266 7.50 13.71 10.12
N ALA A 267 7.17 12.77 9.24
CA ALA A 267 6.00 11.90 9.43
C ALA A 267 6.06 11.15 10.77
N ARG A 268 7.25 10.68 11.19
CA ARG A 268 7.48 10.01 12.47
C ARG A 268 7.34 10.96 13.66
N THR A 269 8.06 12.08 13.62
CA THR A 269 8.28 12.95 14.79
C THR A 269 7.19 13.99 14.98
N THR A 270 6.35 14.23 13.98
CA THR A 270 5.18 15.11 14.07
C THR A 270 3.88 14.33 13.93
N ILE A 271 3.63 13.73 12.78
CA ILE A 271 2.33 13.12 12.48
C ILE A 271 2.09 11.88 13.37
N LEU A 272 2.97 10.87 13.33
CA LEU A 272 2.80 9.67 14.16
C LEU A 272 2.83 9.98 15.65
N ARG A 273 3.81 10.79 16.09
CA ARG A 273 3.95 11.17 17.50
C ARG A 273 2.67 11.78 18.08
N ASP A 274 2.05 12.69 17.32
CA ASP A 274 0.97 13.54 17.83
C ASP A 274 -0.42 12.95 17.54
N MET A 275 -0.61 12.25 16.40
CA MET A 275 -1.87 11.61 16.03
C MET A 275 -2.01 10.16 16.57
N GLY A 276 -0.89 9.49 16.86
CA GLY A 276 -0.85 8.32 17.72
C GLY A 276 -1.20 6.96 17.10
N ALA A 277 -1.38 6.81 15.79
CA ALA A 277 -1.68 5.51 15.15
C ALA A 277 -0.43 4.60 15.05
N ALA A 278 0.20 4.29 16.18
CA ALA A 278 1.40 3.47 16.26
C ALA A 278 1.09 1.98 16.07
N MET A 279 2.00 1.26 15.41
CA MET A 279 1.92 -0.19 15.27
C MET A 279 2.32 -0.89 16.57
N SER A 280 1.59 -1.94 16.94
CA SER A 280 2.00 -2.84 18.04
C SER A 280 3.25 -3.63 17.65
N PRO A 281 4.27 -3.76 18.54
CA PRO A 281 5.43 -4.63 18.30
C PRO A 281 5.05 -6.10 18.02
N PHE A 282 3.96 -6.59 18.59
CA PHE A 282 3.42 -7.91 18.28
C PHE A 282 2.98 -8.02 16.82
N ASN A 283 2.26 -7.02 16.31
CA ASN A 283 1.86 -7.00 14.91
C ASN A 283 3.07 -6.88 13.99
N ALA A 284 4.05 -6.02 14.35
CA ALA A 284 5.29 -5.89 13.61
C ALA A 284 6.04 -7.23 13.50
N PHE A 285 6.13 -7.99 14.59
CA PHE A 285 6.74 -9.32 14.58
C PHE A 285 6.02 -10.29 13.63
N MET A 286 4.68 -10.31 13.63
CA MET A 286 3.91 -11.15 12.72
C MET A 286 4.11 -10.74 11.25
N PHE A 287 4.24 -9.45 10.96
CA PHE A 287 4.56 -8.96 9.62
C PHE A 287 6.01 -9.29 9.20
N ILE A 288 6.97 -9.27 10.12
CA ILE A 288 8.34 -9.72 9.86
C ILE A 288 8.33 -11.20 9.41
N GLN A 289 7.58 -12.06 10.10
CA GLN A 289 7.41 -13.46 9.69
C GLN A 289 6.75 -13.59 8.31
N GLY A 290 5.73 -12.78 8.03
CA GLY A 290 5.09 -12.74 6.71
C GLY A 290 6.05 -12.30 5.61
N LEU A 291 6.92 -11.31 5.86
CA LEU A 291 7.92 -10.82 4.92
C LEU A 291 8.94 -11.89 4.51
N GLU A 292 9.32 -12.76 5.43
CA GLU A 292 10.32 -13.81 5.17
C GLU A 292 9.92 -14.76 4.04
N THR A 293 8.63 -14.91 3.79
CA THR A 293 8.09 -15.75 2.71
C THR A 293 7.35 -14.97 1.64
N LEU A 294 7.32 -13.63 1.72
CA LEU A 294 6.51 -12.80 0.82
C LEU A 294 6.81 -13.06 -0.66
N ALA A 295 8.08 -13.06 -1.07
CA ALA A 295 8.46 -13.26 -2.47
C ALA A 295 8.05 -14.64 -3.01
N LEU A 296 8.11 -15.68 -2.17
CA LEU A 296 7.65 -17.02 -2.51
C LEU A 296 6.13 -17.04 -2.69
N ARG A 297 5.40 -16.44 -1.74
CA ARG A 297 3.93 -16.37 -1.78
C ARG A 297 3.44 -15.57 -2.98
N MET A 298 4.04 -14.41 -3.27
CA MET A 298 3.64 -13.58 -4.40
C MET A 298 3.83 -14.29 -5.75
N ARG A 299 4.89 -15.08 -5.89
CA ARG A 299 5.10 -15.91 -7.08
C ARG A 299 4.00 -16.97 -7.21
N GLU A 300 3.67 -17.67 -6.13
CA GLU A 300 2.62 -18.69 -6.14
C GLU A 300 1.23 -18.11 -6.35
N HIS A 301 0.89 -17.01 -5.66
CA HIS A 301 -0.36 -16.27 -5.90
C HIS A 301 -0.52 -15.90 -7.38
N SER A 302 0.55 -15.39 -8.02
CA SER A 302 0.51 -15.02 -9.44
C SER A 302 0.37 -16.25 -10.34
N SER A 303 1.10 -17.33 -10.05
CA SER A 303 1.02 -18.59 -10.81
C SER A 303 -0.37 -19.21 -10.76
N ASN A 304 -0.93 -19.29 -9.55
CA ASN A 304 -2.27 -19.83 -9.37
C ASN A 304 -3.35 -18.96 -10.04
N ALA A 305 -3.24 -17.64 -9.86
CA ALA A 305 -4.18 -16.70 -10.48
C ALA A 305 -4.15 -16.78 -12.02
N GLU A 306 -2.99 -16.99 -12.62
CA GLU A 306 -2.86 -17.18 -14.07
C GLU A 306 -3.63 -18.41 -14.56
N VAL A 307 -3.49 -19.55 -13.86
CA VAL A 307 -4.22 -20.78 -14.18
C VAL A 307 -5.73 -20.59 -14.02
N ILE A 308 -6.15 -19.93 -12.94
CA ILE A 308 -7.58 -19.67 -12.67
C ILE A 308 -8.16 -18.67 -13.66
N ALA A 309 -7.44 -17.62 -14.04
CA ALA A 309 -7.89 -16.66 -15.06
C ALA A 309 -8.14 -17.34 -16.41
N LYS A 310 -7.24 -18.23 -16.82
CA LYS A 310 -7.40 -19.02 -18.05
C LYS A 310 -8.63 -19.93 -17.94
N TYR A 311 -8.77 -20.71 -16.87
CA TYR A 311 -9.93 -21.59 -16.66
C TYR A 311 -11.25 -20.82 -16.74
N LEU A 312 -11.35 -19.69 -16.03
CA LEU A 312 -12.57 -18.86 -16.02
C LEU A 312 -12.85 -18.24 -17.40
N SER A 313 -11.83 -17.85 -18.15
CA SER A 313 -11.99 -17.27 -19.50
C SER A 313 -12.57 -18.26 -20.50
N GLU A 314 -12.37 -19.55 -20.30
CA GLU A 314 -12.87 -20.64 -21.16
C GLU A 314 -14.22 -21.19 -20.66
N HIS A 315 -14.69 -20.78 -19.47
CA HIS A 315 -15.88 -21.37 -18.85
C HIS A 315 -17.18 -20.77 -19.41
N LYS A 316 -18.14 -21.64 -19.81
CA LYS A 316 -19.41 -21.24 -20.45
C LYS A 316 -20.32 -20.29 -19.65
N SER A 317 -20.28 -20.35 -18.31
CA SER A 317 -21.07 -19.49 -17.40
C SER A 317 -20.39 -18.16 -17.08
N VAL A 318 -19.15 -17.93 -17.56
CA VAL A 318 -18.40 -16.69 -17.38
C VAL A 318 -18.57 -15.82 -18.63
N GLU A 319 -18.81 -14.53 -18.41
CA GLU A 319 -18.93 -13.55 -19.48
C GLU A 319 -17.60 -12.87 -19.78
N ARG A 320 -16.87 -12.49 -18.74
CA ARG A 320 -15.59 -11.78 -18.83
C ARG A 320 -14.71 -12.07 -17.63
N VAL A 321 -13.40 -12.10 -17.83
CA VAL A 321 -12.37 -12.13 -16.78
C VAL A 321 -11.58 -10.82 -16.82
N ILE A 322 -11.30 -10.24 -15.65
CA ILE A 322 -10.54 -9.02 -15.46
C ILE A 322 -9.29 -9.38 -14.67
N TYR A 323 -8.17 -9.53 -15.36
CA TYR A 323 -6.89 -9.89 -14.78
C TYR A 323 -5.77 -9.39 -15.70
N PRO A 324 -4.65 -8.86 -15.19
CA PRO A 324 -3.66 -8.15 -16.01
C PRO A 324 -3.17 -8.91 -17.25
N SER A 325 -3.01 -10.25 -17.19
CA SER A 325 -2.52 -11.04 -18.32
C SER A 325 -3.54 -11.25 -19.44
N VAL A 326 -4.84 -11.16 -19.15
CA VAL A 326 -5.92 -11.39 -20.11
C VAL A 326 -6.57 -10.09 -20.59
N MET A 327 -6.14 -8.95 -20.09
CA MET A 327 -6.53 -7.63 -20.62
C MET A 327 -5.86 -7.37 -21.97
N ASP A 328 -6.37 -6.37 -22.70
CA ASP A 328 -5.82 -5.90 -23.98
C ASP A 328 -5.57 -4.38 -23.96
N GLY A 329 -5.08 -3.84 -25.09
CA GLY A 329 -4.81 -2.42 -25.26
C GLY A 329 -3.88 -1.84 -24.19
N TYR A 330 -4.13 -0.60 -23.80
CA TYR A 330 -3.29 0.13 -22.84
C TYR A 330 -3.21 -0.55 -21.46
N ALA A 331 -4.24 -1.25 -21.04
CA ALA A 331 -4.25 -1.96 -19.76
C ALA A 331 -3.22 -3.08 -19.73
N LYS A 332 -3.11 -3.83 -20.84
CA LYS A 332 -2.08 -4.87 -21.01
C LYS A 332 -0.68 -4.27 -21.11
N GLU A 333 -0.52 -3.20 -21.88
CA GLU A 333 0.77 -2.50 -22.02
C GLU A 333 1.30 -2.01 -20.67
N ARG A 334 0.43 -1.42 -19.81
CA ARG A 334 0.77 -1.01 -18.44
C ARG A 334 1.13 -2.21 -17.56
N ALA A 335 0.36 -3.29 -17.64
CA ALA A 335 0.67 -4.51 -16.90
C ALA A 335 2.07 -5.05 -17.27
N ASP A 336 2.38 -5.17 -18.56
CA ASP A 336 3.67 -5.63 -19.03
C ASP A 336 4.84 -4.69 -18.64
N LYS A 337 4.58 -3.38 -18.58
CA LYS A 337 5.57 -2.37 -18.17
C LYS A 337 5.89 -2.43 -16.69
N TYR A 338 4.88 -2.55 -15.83
CA TYR A 338 5.01 -2.34 -14.38
C TYR A 338 5.05 -3.63 -13.57
N LEU A 339 4.40 -4.71 -14.01
CA LEU A 339 4.30 -5.98 -13.29
C LEU A 339 5.36 -6.97 -13.75
N THR A 340 6.62 -6.75 -13.36
CA THR A 340 7.77 -7.48 -13.92
C THR A 340 8.03 -8.86 -13.29
N ARG A 341 7.30 -9.22 -12.21
CA ARG A 341 7.50 -10.48 -11.46
C ARG A 341 6.19 -11.27 -11.26
N GLY A 342 5.25 -11.15 -12.20
CA GLY A 342 3.93 -11.79 -12.17
C GLY A 342 2.80 -10.76 -12.07
N ASN A 343 1.56 -11.22 -12.23
CA ASN A 343 0.38 -10.38 -12.35
C ASN A 343 -0.44 -10.25 -11.04
N GLY A 344 0.07 -10.81 -9.93
CA GLY A 344 -0.59 -10.79 -8.63
C GLY A 344 -1.66 -11.84 -8.44
N GLY A 345 -2.24 -11.86 -7.25
CA GLY A 345 -3.30 -12.82 -6.87
C GLY A 345 -4.72 -12.26 -6.95
N LEU A 346 -4.90 -11.03 -7.42
CA LEU A 346 -6.22 -10.38 -7.48
C LEU A 346 -6.79 -10.43 -8.88
N MET A 347 -8.06 -10.82 -9.00
CA MET A 347 -8.81 -10.79 -10.25
C MET A 347 -10.28 -10.54 -10.02
N GLY A 348 -10.97 -10.13 -11.08
CA GLY A 348 -12.42 -10.09 -11.18
C GLY A 348 -12.90 -10.99 -12.30
N PHE A 349 -14.14 -11.44 -12.21
CA PHE A 349 -14.84 -12.03 -13.34
C PHE A 349 -16.33 -11.75 -13.25
N GLU A 350 -16.99 -11.83 -14.39
CA GLU A 350 -18.43 -11.62 -14.50
C GLU A 350 -19.11 -12.94 -14.83
N VAL A 351 -20.08 -13.32 -13.99
CA VAL A 351 -20.94 -14.47 -14.27
C VAL A 351 -22.13 -14.06 -15.14
N LYS A 352 -22.51 -14.91 -16.09
CA LYS A 352 -23.75 -14.76 -16.84
C LYS A 352 -24.95 -14.88 -15.93
N GLY A 353 -25.99 -14.06 -16.17
CA GLY A 353 -27.19 -14.05 -15.34
C GLY A 353 -27.19 -12.99 -14.23
N GLY A 354 -26.16 -12.14 -14.20
CA GLY A 354 -26.14 -10.95 -13.35
C GLY A 354 -26.06 -11.25 -11.86
N ARG A 355 -26.67 -10.36 -11.05
CA ARG A 355 -26.55 -10.34 -9.58
C ARG A 355 -26.94 -11.66 -8.92
N GLU A 356 -28.07 -12.24 -9.31
CA GLU A 356 -28.57 -13.48 -8.71
C GLU A 356 -27.58 -14.64 -8.92
N SER A 357 -26.98 -14.74 -10.10
CA SER A 357 -25.95 -15.74 -10.42
C SER A 357 -24.66 -15.50 -9.62
N GLY A 358 -24.23 -14.24 -9.46
CA GLY A 358 -23.07 -13.90 -8.63
C GLY A 358 -23.28 -14.28 -7.16
N GLU A 359 -24.44 -13.99 -6.60
CA GLU A 359 -24.80 -14.38 -5.23
C GLU A 359 -24.88 -15.91 -5.07
N LYS A 360 -25.47 -16.62 -6.05
CA LYS A 360 -25.54 -18.10 -6.04
C LYS A 360 -24.15 -18.72 -6.11
N PHE A 361 -23.27 -18.20 -6.97
CA PHE A 361 -21.89 -18.66 -7.04
C PHE A 361 -21.20 -18.53 -5.69
N ILE A 362 -21.21 -17.34 -5.08
CA ILE A 362 -20.58 -17.11 -3.77
C ILE A 362 -21.14 -18.03 -2.68
N ASN A 363 -22.46 -18.19 -2.63
CA ASN A 363 -23.11 -19.02 -1.62
C ASN A 363 -22.86 -20.53 -1.82
N ALA A 364 -22.43 -20.93 -3.00
CA ALA A 364 -22.14 -22.31 -3.35
C ALA A 364 -20.68 -22.74 -3.12
N LEU A 365 -19.76 -21.79 -2.88
CA LEU A 365 -18.36 -22.08 -2.57
C LEU A 365 -18.25 -22.87 -1.26
N GLU A 366 -17.42 -23.92 -1.26
CA GLU A 366 -17.21 -24.82 -0.13
C GLU A 366 -15.82 -24.66 0.50
N MET A 367 -14.78 -24.40 -0.29
CA MET A 367 -13.39 -24.22 0.15
C MET A 367 -13.01 -22.74 0.22
N VAL A 368 -13.34 -21.98 -0.80
CA VAL A 368 -12.96 -20.56 -0.90
C VAL A 368 -13.79 -19.72 0.06
N TYR A 369 -13.11 -18.91 0.87
CA TYR A 369 -13.75 -18.11 1.92
C TYR A 369 -14.50 -16.89 1.35
N HIS A 370 -15.77 -16.74 1.71
CA HIS A 370 -16.53 -15.51 1.45
C HIS A 370 -16.19 -14.45 2.49
N VAL A 371 -15.27 -13.53 2.17
CA VAL A 371 -14.79 -12.51 3.11
C VAL A 371 -14.30 -11.25 2.40
N ALA A 372 -14.54 -10.10 3.04
CA ALA A 372 -14.08 -8.79 2.55
C ALA A 372 -12.59 -8.53 2.88
N ASN A 373 -11.70 -9.40 2.42
CA ASN A 373 -10.25 -9.25 2.55
C ASN A 373 -9.55 -9.60 1.23
N ILE A 374 -8.22 -9.38 1.15
CA ILE A 374 -7.35 -9.76 0.04
C ILE A 374 -5.97 -10.17 0.57
N GLY A 375 -5.20 -10.91 -0.22
CA GLY A 375 -3.79 -11.20 0.07
C GLY A 375 -3.56 -12.18 1.23
N ASP A 376 -4.58 -12.94 1.59
CA ASP A 376 -4.44 -14.10 2.50
C ASP A 376 -3.83 -15.28 1.74
N SER A 377 -3.15 -16.18 2.46
CA SER A 377 -2.66 -17.44 1.91
C SER A 377 -3.78 -18.35 1.42
N ARG A 378 -4.99 -18.15 1.90
CA ARG A 378 -6.22 -18.83 1.46
C ARG A 378 -6.91 -18.03 0.36
N SER A 379 -7.57 -18.73 -0.56
CA SER A 379 -8.41 -18.13 -1.58
C SER A 379 -9.67 -17.49 -0.98
N LEU A 380 -9.97 -16.27 -1.42
CA LEU A 380 -11.07 -15.45 -0.93
C LEU A 380 -11.92 -14.99 -2.10
N ALA A 381 -13.25 -14.93 -1.90
CA ALA A 381 -14.20 -14.44 -2.87
C ALA A 381 -15.21 -13.48 -2.23
N ILE A 382 -15.69 -12.51 -3.01
CA ILE A 382 -16.77 -11.62 -2.60
C ILE A 382 -17.54 -11.15 -3.83
N HIS A 383 -18.85 -10.92 -3.66
CA HIS A 383 -19.70 -10.24 -4.64
C HIS A 383 -19.88 -8.78 -4.19
N PRO A 384 -19.12 -7.80 -4.73
CA PRO A 384 -19.11 -6.43 -4.22
C PRO A 384 -20.46 -5.74 -4.27
N GLY A 385 -21.26 -5.94 -5.33
CA GLY A 385 -22.55 -5.30 -5.50
C GLY A 385 -23.59 -5.66 -4.43
N SER A 386 -23.47 -6.83 -3.79
CA SER A 386 -24.38 -7.22 -2.68
C SER A 386 -23.77 -7.01 -1.28
N THR A 387 -22.48 -6.61 -1.18
CA THR A 387 -21.75 -6.54 0.09
C THR A 387 -21.04 -5.21 0.29
N THR A 388 -19.77 -5.11 -0.12
CA THR A 388 -18.93 -3.94 0.14
C THR A 388 -19.38 -2.64 -0.53
N HIS A 389 -20.18 -2.72 -1.57
CA HIS A 389 -20.70 -1.59 -2.35
C HIS A 389 -22.26 -1.58 -2.41
N SER A 390 -22.92 -2.31 -1.53
CA SER A 390 -24.39 -2.45 -1.52
C SER A 390 -25.15 -1.13 -1.28
N GLN A 391 -24.49 -0.11 -0.79
CA GLN A 391 -25.05 1.24 -0.58
C GLN A 391 -25.00 2.13 -1.82
N LEU A 392 -24.28 1.73 -2.88
CA LEU A 392 -24.18 2.48 -4.11
C LEU A 392 -25.38 2.19 -5.01
N SER A 393 -25.83 3.18 -5.78
CA SER A 393 -26.81 3.00 -6.85
C SER A 393 -26.22 2.16 -8.00
N GLU A 394 -27.06 1.65 -8.88
CA GLU A 394 -26.60 0.88 -10.05
C GLU A 394 -25.67 1.72 -10.96
N GLU A 395 -25.95 3.02 -11.12
CA GLU A 395 -25.10 3.93 -11.89
C GLU A 395 -23.73 4.12 -11.25
N GLU A 396 -23.68 4.28 -9.91
CA GLU A 396 -22.42 4.39 -9.17
C GLU A 396 -21.62 3.09 -9.18
N LEU A 397 -22.28 1.92 -9.10
CA LEU A 397 -21.64 0.62 -9.25
C LEU A 397 -21.00 0.47 -10.62
N LEU A 398 -21.73 0.78 -11.69
CA LEU A 398 -21.20 0.72 -13.07
C LEU A 398 -20.04 1.69 -13.29
N SER A 399 -20.13 2.90 -12.75
CA SER A 399 -19.02 3.88 -12.82
C SER A 399 -17.77 3.42 -12.06
N ALA A 400 -17.95 2.61 -11.01
CA ALA A 400 -16.85 1.97 -10.28
C ALA A 400 -16.35 0.66 -10.96
N GLY A 401 -16.87 0.29 -12.14
CA GLY A 401 -16.51 -0.93 -12.86
C GLY A 401 -17.13 -2.21 -12.27
N ILE A 402 -18.16 -2.08 -11.42
CA ILE A 402 -18.84 -3.19 -10.76
C ILE A 402 -20.16 -3.45 -11.49
N THR A 403 -20.18 -4.46 -12.35
CA THR A 403 -21.41 -4.94 -12.99
C THR A 403 -22.21 -5.82 -12.05
N PRO A 404 -23.52 -6.07 -12.32
CA PRO A 404 -24.35 -6.91 -11.45
C PRO A 404 -23.83 -8.34 -11.23
N GLY A 405 -23.12 -8.91 -12.19
CA GLY A 405 -22.54 -10.27 -12.09
C GLY A 405 -21.08 -10.31 -11.64
N PHE A 406 -20.51 -9.19 -11.24
CA PHE A 406 -19.10 -9.09 -10.91
C PHE A 406 -18.76 -9.80 -9.59
N VAL A 407 -17.79 -10.70 -9.65
CA VAL A 407 -17.18 -11.39 -8.50
C VAL A 407 -15.70 -11.02 -8.42
N ARG A 408 -15.25 -10.61 -7.24
CA ARG A 408 -13.84 -10.39 -6.96
C ARG A 408 -13.24 -11.61 -6.28
N LEU A 409 -12.08 -12.05 -6.75
CA LEU A 409 -11.27 -13.11 -6.17
C LEU A 409 -9.93 -12.58 -5.67
N SER A 410 -9.45 -13.16 -4.58
CA SER A 410 -8.05 -13.11 -4.14
C SER A 410 -7.55 -14.55 -4.07
N ILE A 411 -6.83 -14.97 -5.08
CA ILE A 411 -6.38 -16.35 -5.24
C ILE A 411 -5.25 -16.65 -4.24
N GLY A 412 -5.40 -17.73 -3.50
CA GLY A 412 -4.50 -18.18 -2.46
C GLY A 412 -3.38 -19.11 -2.97
N LEU A 413 -2.89 -19.92 -2.05
CA LEU A 413 -1.76 -20.83 -2.26
C LEU A 413 -2.20 -22.31 -2.35
N GLU A 414 -3.50 -22.57 -2.37
CA GLU A 414 -4.06 -23.90 -2.52
C GLU A 414 -3.67 -24.49 -3.89
N HIS A 415 -3.70 -25.82 -4.01
CA HIS A 415 -3.51 -26.46 -5.31
C HIS A 415 -4.58 -26.00 -6.30
N THR A 416 -4.18 -25.64 -7.52
CA THR A 416 -5.09 -25.06 -8.52
C THR A 416 -6.24 -26.01 -8.89
N ASP A 417 -6.02 -27.33 -8.88
CA ASP A 417 -7.09 -28.30 -9.17
C ASP A 417 -8.19 -28.27 -8.12
N ASP A 418 -7.85 -28.01 -6.85
CA ASP A 418 -8.83 -27.92 -5.77
C ASP A 418 -9.63 -26.60 -5.89
N ILE A 419 -8.97 -25.47 -6.26
CA ILE A 419 -9.65 -24.20 -6.51
C ILE A 419 -10.62 -24.37 -7.72
N ILE A 420 -10.16 -24.99 -8.80
CA ILE A 420 -10.98 -25.26 -9.99
C ILE A 420 -12.17 -26.15 -9.63
N ALA A 421 -11.96 -27.21 -8.85
CA ALA A 421 -13.04 -28.10 -8.44
C ALA A 421 -14.13 -27.37 -7.63
N ASP A 422 -13.74 -26.48 -6.72
CA ASP A 422 -14.68 -25.66 -5.95
C ASP A 422 -15.44 -24.68 -6.85
N PHE A 423 -14.74 -24.03 -7.81
CA PHE A 423 -15.39 -23.14 -8.77
C PHE A 423 -16.34 -23.87 -9.71
N GLU A 424 -15.95 -25.04 -10.26
CA GLU A 424 -16.78 -25.85 -11.17
C GLU A 424 -18.09 -26.27 -10.49
N GLN A 425 -18.02 -26.80 -9.25
CA GLN A 425 -19.22 -27.19 -8.51
C GLN A 425 -20.12 -25.97 -8.22
N ALA A 426 -19.54 -24.80 -7.92
CA ALA A 426 -20.32 -23.58 -7.67
C ALA A 426 -20.94 -23.01 -8.96
N LEU A 427 -20.17 -22.96 -10.07
CA LEU A 427 -20.64 -22.52 -11.38
C LEU A 427 -21.69 -23.47 -11.97
N SER A 428 -21.73 -24.74 -11.58
CA SER A 428 -22.76 -25.69 -12.00
C SER A 428 -24.15 -25.42 -11.42
N LYS A 429 -24.23 -24.59 -10.37
CA LYS A 429 -25.47 -24.23 -9.67
C LYS A 429 -26.13 -22.94 -10.20
N ILE A 430 -25.51 -22.28 -11.20
CA ILE A 430 -25.99 -21.02 -11.79
C ILE A 430 -26.35 -21.16 -13.25
#